data_97498111a350e89340f7c9f979054fa7
#
_entry.id   97498111a350e89340f7c9f979054fa7
#
_cell.length_a   1.000
_cell.length_b   1.000
_cell.length_c   1.000
_cell.angle_alpha   90.00
_cell.angle_beta   90.00
_cell.angle_gamma   90.00
#
_symmetry.space_group_name_H-M   'P 1'
#
loop_
_entity.id
_entity.type
_entity.pdbx_description
1 polymer ?
#
loop_
_entity_poly.entity_id
_entity_poly.type
_entity_poly.pdbx_seq_one_letter_code
_entity_poly.pdbx_strand_id
1 'polypeptide(L)'
;MLLILNYTKFPNIVFSQNNKINVNPIVNGTWISKRDNLNITISLIPPMPIIDQTTKINFEVKKLDSSGFLDNASAKITIIDKDGRLYKFDNKFFPIVDGDVSVDYLFPVEGEHEVILQLYNNSRPFTVSSFDIIIPQSVPKDNNIVSNLFGNLFH
;
A
#
# COMPACT_ATOMS: atom_id res chain seq x y z
N MET A 1 -47.23 -7.82 -53.38
CA MET A 1 -46.67 -6.91 -52.36
C MET A 1 -45.92 -7.78 -51.36
N LEU A 2 -44.60 -7.85 -51.51
CA LEU A 2 -43.73 -8.76 -50.76
C LEU A 2 -43.09 -7.96 -49.62
N LEU A 3 -43.41 -8.29 -48.38
CA LEU A 3 -42.81 -7.69 -47.20
C LEU A 3 -41.47 -8.39 -46.90
N ILE A 4 -40.37 -7.66 -47.07
CA ILE A 4 -39.02 -8.11 -46.69
C ILE A 4 -38.81 -7.74 -45.22
N LEU A 5 -38.74 -8.74 -44.31
CA LEU A 5 -38.35 -8.56 -42.94
C LEU A 5 -36.81 -8.50 -42.88
N ASN A 6 -36.27 -7.32 -42.57
CA ASN A 6 -34.86 -7.15 -42.27
C ASN A 6 -34.58 -7.60 -40.83
N TYR A 7 -33.90 -8.73 -40.67
CA TYR A 7 -33.32 -9.15 -39.39
C TYR A 7 -32.06 -8.30 -39.09
N THR A 8 -32.16 -7.41 -38.15
CA THR A 8 -30.98 -6.73 -37.59
C THR A 8 -30.20 -7.71 -36.72
N LYS A 9 -29.02 -8.07 -37.19
CA LYS A 9 -28.02 -8.82 -36.43
C LYS A 9 -27.54 -7.98 -35.24
N PHE A 10 -27.82 -8.42 -34.01
CA PHE A 10 -27.20 -7.84 -32.82
C PHE A 10 -25.72 -8.22 -32.80
N PRO A 11 -24.82 -7.28 -32.53
CA PRO A 11 -23.39 -7.61 -32.37
C PRO A 11 -23.19 -8.44 -31.10
N ASN A 12 -22.54 -9.58 -31.25
CA ASN A 12 -22.09 -10.40 -30.14
C ASN A 12 -21.12 -9.58 -29.29
N ILE A 13 -21.53 -9.16 -28.08
CA ILE A 13 -20.66 -8.57 -27.09
C ILE A 13 -19.83 -9.71 -26.51
N VAL A 14 -18.60 -9.84 -27.01
CA VAL A 14 -17.59 -10.69 -26.40
C VAL A 14 -17.12 -9.99 -25.13
N PHE A 15 -17.57 -10.47 -23.98
CA PHE A 15 -16.92 -10.10 -22.71
C PHE A 15 -15.53 -10.71 -22.68
N SER A 16 -14.52 -9.92 -23.02
CA SER A 16 -13.12 -10.27 -22.79
C SER A 16 -12.87 -10.19 -21.28
N GLN A 17 -13.10 -11.29 -20.57
CA GLN A 17 -12.58 -11.46 -19.22
C GLN A 17 -11.11 -11.81 -19.36
N ASN A 18 -10.22 -10.85 -19.15
CA ASN A 18 -8.85 -11.04 -18.66
C ASN A 18 -8.14 -9.69 -18.51
N ASN A 19 -8.74 -8.76 -17.79
CA ASN A 19 -7.94 -7.76 -17.13
C ASN A 19 -7.48 -8.34 -15.79
N LYS A 20 -6.40 -9.13 -15.80
CA LYS A 20 -5.52 -9.21 -14.64
C LYS A 20 -5.04 -7.78 -14.44
N ILE A 21 -5.66 -7.07 -13.51
CA ILE A 21 -5.11 -5.85 -12.96
C ILE A 21 -3.81 -6.31 -12.32
N ASN A 22 -2.71 -6.08 -13.03
CA ASN A 22 -1.38 -6.29 -12.49
C ASN A 22 -1.15 -5.12 -11.52
N VAL A 23 -1.74 -5.22 -10.33
CA VAL A 23 -1.50 -4.29 -9.24
C VAL A 23 -0.08 -4.64 -8.77
N ASN A 24 0.93 -4.04 -9.41
CA ASN A 24 2.23 -3.99 -8.80
C ASN A 24 2.05 -3.16 -7.54
N PRO A 25 2.14 -3.74 -6.33
CA PRO A 25 2.13 -2.94 -5.12
C PRO A 25 3.29 -1.97 -5.25
N ILE A 26 3.02 -0.67 -5.15
CA ILE A 26 4.08 0.35 -5.05
C ILE A 26 4.66 0.18 -3.66
N VAL A 27 5.68 -0.67 -3.56
CA VAL A 27 6.26 -1.10 -2.30
C VAL A 27 7.46 -0.25 -1.92
N ASN A 28 7.95 0.58 -2.85
CA ASN A 28 9.04 1.51 -2.63
C ASN A 28 8.65 2.86 -3.21
N GLY A 29 8.20 3.76 -2.35
CA GLY A 29 7.94 5.15 -2.70
C GLY A 29 9.17 6.00 -2.39
N THR A 30 9.43 7.01 -3.22
CA THR A 30 10.45 8.03 -2.97
C THR A 30 9.80 9.40 -2.99
N TRP A 31 10.08 10.18 -1.95
CA TRP A 31 9.64 11.56 -1.83
C TRP A 31 10.85 12.49 -1.76
N ILE A 32 10.83 13.54 -2.56
CA ILE A 32 11.95 14.48 -2.66
C ILE A 32 11.51 15.88 -2.28
N SER A 33 12.17 16.46 -1.29
CA SER A 33 12.03 17.87 -0.94
C SER A 33 13.30 18.64 -1.28
N LYS A 34 13.25 19.43 -2.33
CA LYS A 34 14.33 20.36 -2.65
C LYS A 34 14.47 21.47 -1.60
N ARG A 35 13.33 21.92 -1.02
CA ARG A 35 13.30 22.95 0.02
C ARG A 35 14.05 22.51 1.27
N ASP A 36 13.82 21.27 1.70
CA ASP A 36 14.37 20.73 2.93
C ASP A 36 15.67 19.93 2.68
N ASN A 37 16.06 19.85 1.40
CA ASN A 37 17.26 19.13 0.94
C ASN A 37 17.25 17.63 1.31
N LEU A 38 16.07 16.97 1.16
CA LEU A 38 15.86 15.60 1.60
C LEU A 38 15.31 14.72 0.48
N ASN A 39 15.79 13.48 0.48
CA ASN A 39 15.23 12.33 -0.21
C ASN A 39 14.78 11.32 0.84
N ILE A 40 13.48 10.98 0.83
CA ILE A 40 12.87 10.06 1.77
C ILE A 40 12.34 8.87 0.99
N THR A 41 12.78 7.67 1.36
CA THR A 41 12.31 6.42 0.75
C THR A 41 11.56 5.61 1.78
N ILE A 42 10.39 5.08 1.40
CA ILE A 42 9.64 4.11 2.20
C ILE A 42 9.84 2.71 1.64
N SER A 43 9.96 1.73 2.50
CA SER A 43 9.95 0.32 2.16
C SER A 43 9.16 -0.50 3.18
N LEU A 44 8.59 -1.62 2.73
CA LEU A 44 7.77 -2.51 3.55
C LEU A 44 8.40 -3.90 3.63
N ILE A 45 8.31 -4.53 4.81
CA ILE A 45 8.73 -5.91 5.04
C ILE A 45 7.61 -6.68 5.75
N PRO A 46 6.94 -7.64 5.11
CA PRO A 46 7.15 -8.08 3.73
C PRO A 46 6.78 -6.99 2.71
N PRO A 47 7.33 -7.06 1.49
CA PRO A 47 7.04 -6.08 0.43
C PRO A 47 5.58 -6.03 0.04
N MET A 48 4.84 -7.07 0.24
CA MET A 48 3.40 -7.16 0.05
C MET A 48 2.76 -7.41 1.41
N PRO A 49 2.23 -6.38 2.07
CA PRO A 49 1.54 -6.54 3.35
C PRO A 49 0.36 -7.48 3.24
N ILE A 50 0.12 -8.23 4.32
CA ILE A 50 -1.02 -9.12 4.45
C ILE A 50 -1.84 -8.62 5.64
N ILE A 51 -3.17 -8.58 5.48
CA ILE A 51 -4.10 -8.18 6.54
C ILE A 51 -3.84 -9.04 7.79
N ASP A 52 -3.92 -8.42 8.96
CA ASP A 52 -3.72 -9.05 10.27
C ASP A 52 -2.33 -9.69 10.45
N GLN A 53 -1.36 -9.34 9.63
CA GLN A 53 0.04 -9.70 9.82
C GLN A 53 0.90 -8.46 10.01
N THR A 54 1.88 -8.59 10.90
CA THR A 54 2.81 -7.50 11.15
C THR A 54 3.62 -7.18 9.92
N THR A 55 3.60 -5.92 9.52
CA THR A 55 4.43 -5.34 8.48
C THR A 55 5.35 -4.31 9.10
N LYS A 56 6.65 -4.44 8.87
CA LYS A 56 7.60 -3.38 9.21
C LYS A 56 7.59 -2.32 8.12
N ILE A 57 7.35 -1.09 8.48
CA ILE A 57 7.42 0.10 7.63
C ILE A 57 8.74 0.79 7.93
N ASN A 58 9.65 0.83 6.96
CA ASN A 58 10.95 1.48 7.08
C ASN A 58 10.98 2.76 6.26
N PHE A 59 11.59 3.80 6.80
CA PHE A 59 11.94 5.02 6.09
C PHE A 59 13.45 5.23 6.14
N GLU A 60 14.02 5.57 5.00
CA GLU A 60 15.40 6.02 4.87
C GLU A 60 15.39 7.50 4.45
N VAL A 61 16.06 8.36 5.20
CA VAL A 61 16.10 9.80 4.99
C VAL A 61 17.53 10.23 4.69
N LYS A 62 17.77 10.63 3.43
CA LYS A 62 19.06 11.08 2.93
C LYS A 62 19.03 12.57 2.60
N LYS A 63 20.18 13.23 2.69
CA LYS A 63 20.37 14.59 2.16
C LYS A 63 20.62 14.53 0.66
N LEU A 64 20.05 15.47 -0.11
CA LEU A 64 20.19 15.51 -1.56
C LEU A 64 21.58 16.00 -2.02
N ASP A 65 22.18 16.91 -1.27
CA ASP A 65 23.45 17.60 -1.61
C ASP A 65 24.69 16.82 -1.17
N SER A 66 24.51 15.77 -0.38
CA SER A 66 25.60 14.95 0.14
C SER A 66 25.15 13.48 0.20
N SER A 67 26.11 12.55 0.27
CA SER A 67 25.80 11.14 0.54
C SER A 67 25.44 10.89 2.01
N GLY A 68 25.20 11.96 2.79
CA GLY A 68 24.93 11.88 4.23
C GLY A 68 23.47 11.56 4.54
N PHE A 69 23.28 10.92 5.68
CA PHE A 69 21.97 10.66 6.26
C PHE A 69 21.50 11.82 7.13
N LEU A 70 20.19 11.85 7.41
CA LEU A 70 19.64 12.79 8.37
C LEU A 70 19.87 12.25 9.79
N ASP A 71 20.58 13.03 10.60
CA ASP A 71 20.85 12.72 12.01
C ASP A 71 20.21 13.76 12.93
N ASN A 72 20.16 13.44 14.22
CA ASN A 72 19.67 14.34 15.28
C ASN A 72 18.24 14.85 15.04
N ALA A 73 17.42 14.03 14.41
CA ALA A 73 16.02 14.30 14.14
C ALA A 73 15.13 13.20 14.74
N SER A 74 13.86 13.50 14.82
CA SER A 74 12.84 12.54 15.21
C SER A 74 11.67 12.57 14.23
N ALA A 75 10.91 11.50 14.20
CA ALA A 75 9.77 11.35 13.33
C ALA A 75 8.49 11.07 14.12
N LYS A 76 7.38 11.57 13.62
CA LYS A 76 6.03 11.03 13.90
C LYS A 76 5.50 10.35 12.67
N ILE A 77 4.84 9.21 12.87
CA ILE A 77 4.24 8.44 11.80
C ILE A 77 2.74 8.38 12.04
N THR A 78 1.98 8.60 10.98
CA THR A 78 0.52 8.49 10.98
C THR A 78 0.11 7.62 9.80
N ILE A 79 -0.81 6.70 10.01
CA ILE A 79 -1.41 5.89 8.95
C ILE A 79 -2.89 6.24 8.87
N ILE A 80 -3.38 6.47 7.65
CA ILE A 80 -4.79 6.74 7.35
C ILE A 80 -5.27 5.61 6.45
N ASP A 81 -6.37 4.95 6.81
CA ASP A 81 -6.99 3.96 5.95
C ASP A 81 -7.97 4.60 4.94
N LYS A 82 -8.50 3.79 4.02
CA LYS A 82 -9.47 4.21 3.01
C LYS A 82 -10.75 4.84 3.56
N ASP A 83 -11.08 4.58 4.83
CA ASP A 83 -12.25 5.11 5.50
C ASP A 83 -11.92 6.40 6.29
N GLY A 84 -10.67 6.86 6.21
CA GLY A 84 -10.20 8.07 6.90
C GLY A 84 -9.89 7.85 8.38
N ARG A 85 -9.77 6.60 8.85
CA ARG A 85 -9.38 6.32 10.23
C ARG A 85 -7.89 6.52 10.41
N LEU A 86 -7.52 7.20 11.49
CA LEU A 86 -6.15 7.61 11.79
C LEU A 86 -5.53 6.70 12.85
N TYR A 87 -4.32 6.21 12.59
CA TYR A 87 -3.47 5.56 13.56
C TYR A 87 -2.17 6.35 13.76
N LYS A 88 -1.87 6.78 14.99
CA LYS A 88 -0.78 7.73 15.29
C LYS A 88 0.30 7.16 16.22
N PHE A 89 0.37 5.86 16.46
CA PHE A 89 1.37 5.23 17.33
C PHE A 89 1.51 5.94 18.69
N ASP A 90 0.38 6.25 19.36
CA ASP A 90 0.31 6.98 20.63
C ASP A 90 0.99 8.37 20.58
N ASN A 91 1.09 8.99 19.40
CA ASN A 91 1.82 10.22 19.15
C ASN A 91 3.31 10.19 19.57
N LYS A 92 3.92 9.02 19.60
CA LYS A 92 5.34 8.87 19.94
C LYS A 92 6.23 9.55 18.92
N PHE A 93 7.37 10.04 19.42
CA PHE A 93 8.49 10.44 18.59
C PHE A 93 9.45 9.27 18.46
N PHE A 94 9.77 8.92 17.22
CA PHE A 94 10.75 7.89 16.88
C PHE A 94 12.08 8.56 16.55
N PRO A 95 13.19 8.23 17.21
CA PRO A 95 14.48 8.79 16.84
C PRO A 95 14.89 8.30 15.44
N ILE A 96 15.50 9.17 14.66
CA ILE A 96 16.15 8.82 13.41
C ILE A 96 17.60 8.53 13.71
N VAL A 97 18.06 7.33 13.35
CA VAL A 97 19.43 6.86 13.57
C VAL A 97 20.03 6.49 12.23
N ASP A 98 21.12 7.13 11.84
CA ASP A 98 21.78 6.94 10.55
C ASP A 98 20.80 7.08 9.35
N GLY A 99 19.86 8.01 9.49
CA GLY A 99 18.80 8.25 8.51
C GLY A 99 17.62 7.29 8.53
N ASP A 100 17.66 6.26 9.37
CA ASP A 100 16.64 5.23 9.41
C ASP A 100 15.65 5.44 10.55
N VAL A 101 14.38 5.19 10.25
CA VAL A 101 13.29 5.05 11.23
C VAL A 101 12.33 3.97 10.79
N SER A 102 11.88 3.12 11.71
CA SER A 102 10.93 2.06 11.38
C SER A 102 9.87 1.87 12.46
N VAL A 103 8.71 1.38 12.03
CA VAL A 103 7.62 0.96 12.92
C VAL A 103 7.03 -0.35 12.42
N ASP A 104 6.53 -1.14 13.35
CA ASP A 104 5.73 -2.32 13.05
C ASP A 104 4.24 -1.93 13.08
N TYR A 105 3.52 -2.30 12.04
CA TYR A 105 2.09 -2.03 11.91
C TYR A 105 1.34 -3.25 11.37
N LEU A 106 0.12 -3.40 11.83
CA LEU A 106 -0.79 -4.46 11.43
C LEU A 106 -1.93 -3.81 10.66
N PHE A 107 -1.95 -4.00 9.33
CA PHE A 107 -3.00 -3.45 8.50
C PHE A 107 -4.32 -4.18 8.73
N PRO A 108 -5.36 -3.50 9.24
CA PRO A 108 -6.62 -4.17 9.63
C PRO A 108 -7.57 -4.39 8.46
N VAL A 109 -7.38 -3.69 7.36
CA VAL A 109 -8.27 -3.71 6.19
C VAL A 109 -7.48 -3.63 4.89
N GLU A 110 -8.06 -4.13 3.82
CA GLU A 110 -7.56 -4.00 2.45
C GLU A 110 -7.80 -2.60 1.87
N GLY A 111 -7.14 -2.30 0.75
CA GLY A 111 -7.32 -1.07 -0.01
C GLY A 111 -6.23 -0.05 0.22
N GLU A 112 -6.54 1.20 -0.11
CA GLU A 112 -5.59 2.30 -0.04
C GLU A 112 -5.35 2.74 1.40
N HIS A 113 -4.08 2.95 1.73
CA HIS A 113 -3.62 3.53 2.99
C HIS A 113 -2.61 4.62 2.67
N GLU A 114 -2.72 5.74 3.36
CA GLU A 114 -1.75 6.82 3.31
C GLU A 114 -0.85 6.73 4.54
N VAL A 115 0.47 6.69 4.33
CA VAL A 115 1.47 6.71 5.41
C VAL A 115 2.17 8.05 5.40
N ILE A 116 1.98 8.82 6.46
CA ILE A 116 2.53 10.16 6.62
C ILE A 116 3.71 10.09 7.58
N LEU A 117 4.88 10.56 7.11
CA LEU A 117 6.06 10.78 7.93
C LEU A 117 6.24 12.28 8.17
N GLN A 118 6.23 12.68 9.41
CA GLN A 118 6.50 14.06 9.82
C GLN A 118 7.82 14.13 10.58
N LEU A 119 8.77 14.91 10.07
CA LEU A 119 10.11 15.06 10.64
C LEU A 119 10.20 16.28 11.56
N TYR A 120 10.94 16.12 12.67
CA TYR A 120 11.11 17.11 13.71
C TYR A 120 12.58 17.33 14.03
N ASN A 121 12.95 18.59 14.21
CA ASN A 121 14.22 18.99 14.79
C ASN A 121 13.92 19.77 16.09
N ASN A 122 14.45 19.31 17.22
CA ASN A 122 14.20 19.90 18.53
C ASN A 122 12.71 20.18 18.79
N SER A 123 11.85 19.19 18.56
CA SER A 123 10.39 19.26 18.70
C SER A 123 9.67 20.21 17.73
N ARG A 124 10.34 20.80 16.77
CA ARG A 124 9.74 21.65 15.73
C ARG A 124 9.57 20.83 14.43
N PRO A 125 8.36 20.74 13.90
CA PRO A 125 8.18 20.08 12.61
C PRO A 125 8.83 20.91 11.51
N PHE A 126 9.49 20.26 10.56
CA PHE A 126 10.12 20.94 9.42
C PHE A 126 9.83 20.30 8.07
N THR A 127 9.49 19.01 8.03
CA THR A 127 9.17 18.29 6.80
C THR A 127 8.01 17.33 7.03
N VAL A 128 7.14 17.22 6.04
CA VAL A 128 6.06 16.23 5.98
C VAL A 128 6.11 15.56 4.61
N SER A 129 6.14 14.25 4.59
CA SER A 129 6.02 13.42 3.39
C SER A 129 4.85 12.45 3.53
N SER A 130 4.27 12.07 2.40
CA SER A 130 3.13 11.16 2.31
C SER A 130 3.39 10.10 1.26
N PHE A 131 2.96 8.87 1.54
CA PHE A 131 3.15 7.70 0.69
C PHE A 131 1.87 6.89 0.64
N ASP A 132 1.38 6.62 -0.57
CA ASP A 132 0.22 5.77 -0.78
C ASP A 132 0.65 4.31 -0.85
N ILE A 133 -0.01 3.46 -0.08
CA ILE A 133 0.22 2.02 -0.02
C ILE A 133 -1.10 1.31 -0.31
N ILE A 134 -1.05 0.32 -1.20
CA ILE A 134 -2.21 -0.52 -1.50
C ILE A 134 -2.02 -1.87 -0.81
N ILE A 135 -2.92 -2.18 0.11
CA ILE A 135 -3.00 -3.48 0.75
C ILE A 135 -3.89 -4.38 -0.10
N PRO A 136 -3.35 -5.46 -0.68
CA PRO A 136 -4.11 -6.33 -1.57
C PRO A 136 -5.21 -7.04 -0.83
N GLN A 137 -6.30 -7.32 -1.56
CA GLN A 137 -7.37 -8.16 -1.07
C GLN A 137 -6.84 -9.57 -0.79
N SER A 138 -7.13 -10.11 0.39
CA SER A 138 -6.85 -11.51 0.67
C SER A 138 -7.73 -12.37 -0.25
N VAL A 139 -7.10 -13.06 -1.20
CA VAL A 139 -7.81 -14.07 -1.98
C VAL A 139 -8.23 -15.15 -1.01
N PRO A 140 -9.55 -15.49 -0.90
CA PRO A 140 -9.97 -16.63 -0.10
C PRO A 140 -9.16 -17.84 -0.58
N LYS A 141 -8.50 -18.56 0.33
CA LYS A 141 -8.00 -19.89 0.01
C LYS A 141 -9.23 -20.68 -0.41
N ASP A 142 -9.33 -21.02 -1.70
CA ASP A 142 -10.30 -21.99 -2.17
C ASP A 142 -10.04 -23.27 -1.39
N ASN A 143 -10.74 -23.40 -0.27
CA ASN A 143 -10.89 -24.70 0.34
C ASN A 143 -11.67 -25.49 -0.71
N ASN A 144 -11.02 -26.47 -1.32
CA ASN A 144 -11.59 -27.43 -2.25
C ASN A 144 -12.79 -28.15 -1.61
N ILE A 145 -13.91 -27.42 -1.48
CA ILE A 145 -15.21 -27.99 -1.05
C ILE A 145 -15.80 -28.84 -2.18
N VAL A 146 -15.30 -28.65 -3.42
CA VAL A 146 -15.83 -29.35 -4.59
C VAL A 146 -15.41 -30.82 -4.65
N SER A 147 -14.28 -31.22 -4.06
CA SER A 147 -13.82 -32.60 -4.13
C SER A 147 -14.62 -33.57 -3.25
N ASN A 148 -15.32 -33.06 -2.22
CA ASN A 148 -16.11 -33.91 -1.31
C ASN A 148 -17.58 -34.07 -1.73
N LEU A 149 -18.07 -33.27 -2.66
CA LEU A 149 -19.47 -33.35 -3.14
C LEU A 149 -19.68 -34.40 -4.24
N PHE A 150 -18.62 -34.78 -4.96
CA PHE A 150 -18.71 -35.78 -6.05
C PHE A 150 -18.12 -37.14 -5.70
N GLY A 151 -17.46 -37.29 -4.55
CA GLY A 151 -16.86 -38.56 -4.13
C GLY A 151 -17.83 -39.67 -3.72
N ASN A 152 -19.10 -39.33 -3.45
CA ASN A 152 -20.11 -40.30 -2.95
C ASN A 152 -21.23 -40.63 -3.94
N LEU A 153 -21.09 -40.27 -5.23
CA LEU A 153 -22.16 -40.52 -6.22
C LEU A 153 -21.91 -41.72 -7.11
N PHE A 154 -20.81 -42.44 -6.93
CA PHE A 154 -20.48 -43.67 -7.68
C PHE A 154 -20.08 -44.80 -6.75
N HIS A 155 -21.07 -45.36 -6.06
CA HIS A 155 -21.03 -46.71 -5.48
C HIS A 155 -22.36 -47.38 -5.69
#